data_9124a081e08ede749a37110a275490f4
#
_entry.id   9124a081e08ede749a37110a275490f4
#
_cell.length_a   1.000
_cell.length_b   1.000
_cell.length_c   1.000
_cell.angle_alpha   90.00
_cell.angle_beta   90.00
_cell.angle_gamma   90.00
#
_symmetry.space_group_name_H-M   'P 1'
#
loop_
_entity.id
_entity.type
_entity.pdbx_description
1 polymer ?
#
loop_
_entity_poly.entity_id
_entity_poly.type
_entity_poly.pdbx_seq_one_letter_code
_entity_poly.pdbx_strand_id
1 'polypeptide(L)'
;DVYKTDMGNILTETQSATETVGLVIGQVNSEYIILTNAEVVRDSSSLVVKVSKATEVDAELVGSDTDTGIAIVSVKESQIPSKERSSIVTAQLDNSYSIQQGDIVVAAGRLYGQNKTVDYGMVSGISTKSGVDNSYEIISTGLAGIEGDYGYLFNMKGNVVGISMKNTKTTFSVLGISDLKSMIQELSNGNSPVYFGIKGQNVTGTMATRYGLPVGIYVTDIELDSPAYAAGIQPGDIITGIDGNMVLTIQAFSEKLYQCESGQQISITAKRFGGDEYKDMTFNAVIAVK
;
A
#
# COMPACT_ATOMS: atom_id res chain seq x y z
N ASP A 1 -14.71 -0.15 -13.91
CA ASP A 1 -13.42 -0.22 -14.60
C ASP A 1 -12.82 1.19 -14.67
N VAL A 2 -11.53 1.34 -14.57
CA VAL A 2 -10.78 2.59 -14.72
C VAL A 2 -9.96 2.51 -15.99
N TYR A 3 -10.03 3.53 -16.82
CA TYR A 3 -9.36 3.57 -18.11
C TYR A 3 -8.31 4.67 -18.12
N LYS A 4 -7.19 4.39 -18.77
CA LYS A 4 -6.14 5.33 -19.14
C LYS A 4 -6.18 5.55 -20.63
N THR A 5 -6.11 6.80 -21.07
CA THR A 5 -5.93 7.16 -22.48
C THR A 5 -4.57 7.84 -22.63
N ASP A 6 -3.70 7.30 -23.48
CA ASP A 6 -2.44 7.92 -23.85
C ASP A 6 -2.55 8.55 -25.24
N MET A 7 -2.18 9.81 -25.38
CA MET A 7 -1.98 10.42 -26.69
C MET A 7 -0.62 10.01 -27.23
N GLY A 8 -0.61 9.12 -28.22
CA GLY A 8 0.60 8.73 -28.94
C GLY A 8 1.15 9.86 -29.80
N ASN A 9 2.38 9.69 -30.25
CA ASN A 9 3.12 10.65 -31.08
C ASN A 9 2.31 11.15 -32.30
N ILE A 10 2.50 12.43 -32.63
CA ILE A 10 1.77 13.27 -33.62
C ILE A 10 1.58 12.65 -35.04
N LEU A 11 2.12 11.49 -35.35
CA LEU A 11 2.03 10.84 -36.67
C LEU A 11 1.11 9.62 -36.73
N THR A 12 0.61 9.13 -35.61
CA THR A 12 -0.44 8.09 -35.56
C THR A 12 -1.18 8.24 -34.22
N GLU A 13 -2.40 8.77 -34.27
CA GLU A 13 -3.32 8.74 -33.13
C GLU A 13 -3.74 7.29 -32.84
N THR A 14 -2.90 6.56 -32.14
CA THR A 14 -3.29 5.28 -31.54
C THR A 14 -3.63 5.58 -30.09
N GLN A 15 -4.89 5.84 -29.82
CA GLN A 15 -5.39 5.83 -28.44
C GLN A 15 -5.35 4.39 -27.95
N SER A 16 -4.42 4.07 -27.08
CA SER A 16 -4.42 2.80 -26.34
C SER A 16 -5.10 3.03 -24.99
N ALA A 17 -6.24 2.38 -24.77
CA ALA A 17 -6.89 2.37 -23.47
C ALA A 17 -6.42 1.14 -22.70
N THR A 18 -5.84 1.35 -21.53
CA THR A 18 -5.56 0.27 -20.58
C THR A 18 -6.65 0.26 -19.50
N GLU A 19 -7.19 -0.91 -19.23
CA GLU A 19 -8.32 -1.09 -18.31
C GLU A 19 -7.88 -1.79 -17.04
N THR A 20 -8.39 -1.33 -15.89
CA THR A 20 -8.23 -1.99 -14.59
C THR A 20 -9.55 -1.94 -13.81
N VAL A 21 -9.58 -2.57 -12.66
CA VAL A 21 -10.74 -2.54 -11.76
C VAL A 21 -10.51 -1.55 -10.62
N GLY A 22 -11.58 -0.88 -10.19
CA GLY A 22 -11.59 -0.01 -9.02
C GLY A 22 -12.58 -0.47 -7.97
N LEU A 23 -12.27 -0.22 -6.71
CA LEU A 23 -13.10 -0.54 -5.56
C LEU A 23 -13.49 0.75 -4.84
N VAL A 24 -14.78 1.03 -4.72
CA VAL A 24 -15.27 2.18 -3.95
C VAL A 24 -15.04 1.91 -2.47
N ILE A 25 -14.23 2.73 -1.81
CA ILE A 25 -13.85 2.59 -0.39
C ILE A 25 -14.45 3.66 0.51
N GLY A 26 -15.03 4.71 -0.06
CA GLY A 26 -15.63 5.80 0.69
C GLY A 26 -16.29 6.84 -0.19
N GLN A 27 -16.84 7.84 0.50
CA GLN A 27 -17.36 9.06 -0.12
C GLN A 27 -16.97 10.25 0.75
N VAL A 28 -16.36 11.26 0.16
CA VAL A 28 -15.92 12.49 0.82
C VAL A 28 -16.32 13.68 -0.05
N ASN A 29 -16.92 14.73 0.53
CA ASN A 29 -17.31 15.96 -0.16
C ASN A 29 -18.11 15.73 -1.45
N SER A 30 -19.04 14.76 -1.45
CA SER A 30 -19.81 14.37 -2.64
C SER A 30 -18.97 13.78 -3.79
N GLU A 31 -17.82 13.21 -3.47
CA GLU A 31 -16.99 12.44 -4.38
C GLU A 31 -16.83 11.01 -3.88
N TYR A 32 -16.98 10.04 -4.76
CA TYR A 32 -16.64 8.65 -4.49
C TYR A 32 -15.13 8.47 -4.55
N ILE A 33 -14.58 7.86 -3.52
CA ILE A 33 -13.16 7.51 -3.40
C ILE A 33 -12.98 6.07 -3.84
N ILE A 34 -12.14 5.87 -4.87
CA ILE A 34 -11.96 4.59 -5.53
C ILE A 34 -10.49 4.18 -5.44
N LEU A 35 -10.27 3.02 -4.86
CA LEU A 35 -8.97 2.37 -4.78
C LEU A 35 -8.71 1.58 -6.06
N THR A 36 -7.54 1.75 -6.68
CA THR A 36 -7.21 1.11 -7.96
C THR A 36 -5.70 0.90 -8.15
N ASN A 37 -5.31 0.43 -9.33
CA ASN A 37 -3.92 0.12 -9.69
C ASN A 37 -3.15 1.37 -10.15
N ALA A 38 -2.08 1.73 -9.45
CA ALA A 38 -1.22 2.86 -9.79
C ALA A 38 -0.54 2.71 -11.16
N GLU A 39 -0.13 1.50 -11.55
CA GLU A 39 0.54 1.27 -12.85
C GLU A 39 -0.34 1.65 -14.04
N VAL A 40 -1.67 1.56 -13.88
CA VAL A 40 -2.62 1.89 -14.95
C VAL A 40 -2.96 3.37 -14.97
N VAL A 41 -3.06 4.03 -13.82
CA VAL A 41 -3.64 5.38 -13.74
C VAL A 41 -2.63 6.52 -13.59
N ARG A 42 -1.43 6.24 -13.08
CA ARG A 42 -0.45 7.27 -12.71
C ARG A 42 -0.05 8.22 -13.84
N ASP A 43 0.27 7.68 -15.01
CA ASP A 43 0.80 8.44 -16.14
C ASP A 43 -0.27 8.65 -17.23
N SER A 44 -1.56 8.66 -16.84
CA SER A 44 -2.67 8.82 -17.78
C SER A 44 -2.89 10.28 -18.15
N SER A 45 -3.19 10.54 -19.40
CA SER A 45 -3.62 11.87 -19.89
C SER A 45 -5.08 12.16 -19.52
N SER A 46 -5.91 11.12 -19.37
CA SER A 46 -7.29 11.19 -18.89
C SER A 46 -7.69 9.89 -18.22
N LEU A 47 -8.57 9.98 -17.23
CA LEU A 47 -9.11 8.85 -16.49
C LEU A 47 -10.64 8.85 -16.62
N VAL A 48 -11.18 7.68 -16.89
CA VAL A 48 -12.63 7.47 -16.96
C VAL A 48 -12.99 6.26 -16.11
N VAL A 49 -14.04 6.41 -15.31
CA VAL A 49 -14.61 5.31 -14.51
C VAL A 49 -15.90 4.84 -15.18
N LYS A 50 -15.95 3.57 -15.51
CA LYS A 50 -17.15 2.91 -16.01
C LYS A 50 -17.96 2.36 -14.83
N VAL A 51 -19.02 3.08 -14.48
CA VAL A 51 -19.93 2.73 -13.39
C VAL A 51 -20.83 1.58 -13.82
N SER A 52 -21.35 1.64 -15.06
CA SER A 52 -22.20 0.60 -15.66
C SER A 52 -21.83 0.39 -17.13
N LYS A 53 -22.57 -0.48 -17.83
CA LYS A 53 -22.40 -0.66 -19.29
C LYS A 53 -22.72 0.61 -20.08
N ALA A 54 -23.54 1.51 -19.53
CA ALA A 54 -24.06 2.70 -20.21
C ALA A 54 -23.47 4.01 -19.66
N THR A 55 -22.83 3.98 -18.48
CA THR A 55 -22.38 5.18 -17.78
C THR A 55 -20.88 5.16 -17.58
N GLU A 56 -20.22 6.09 -18.25
CA GLU A 56 -18.82 6.43 -18.06
C GLU A 56 -18.72 7.86 -17.54
N VAL A 57 -17.85 8.10 -16.58
CA VAL A 57 -17.67 9.40 -15.93
C VAL A 57 -16.20 9.73 -15.80
N ASP A 58 -15.87 11.01 -15.92
CA ASP A 58 -14.50 11.47 -15.73
C ASP A 58 -14.07 11.27 -14.28
N ALA A 59 -12.82 10.88 -14.10
CA ALA A 59 -12.20 10.68 -12.80
C ALA A 59 -10.93 11.50 -12.68
N GLU A 60 -10.59 11.85 -11.45
CA GLU A 60 -9.37 12.57 -11.11
C GLU A 60 -8.44 11.67 -10.27
N LEU A 61 -7.14 11.65 -10.59
CA LEU A 61 -6.14 10.99 -9.76
C LEU A 61 -5.93 11.85 -8.50
N VAL A 62 -6.23 11.28 -7.33
CA VAL A 62 -6.05 11.95 -6.03
C VAL A 62 -4.63 11.72 -5.49
N GLY A 63 -4.13 10.50 -5.60
CA GLY A 63 -2.78 10.15 -5.17
C GLY A 63 -2.42 8.73 -5.56
N SER A 64 -1.13 8.42 -5.57
CA SER A 64 -0.64 7.07 -5.86
C SER A 64 0.67 6.76 -5.14
N ASP A 65 0.88 5.49 -4.85
CA ASP A 65 2.15 4.94 -4.34
C ASP A 65 2.64 3.82 -5.25
N THR A 66 3.87 3.98 -5.74
CA THR A 66 4.46 3.06 -6.72
C THR A 66 5.03 1.79 -6.09
N ASP A 67 5.40 1.84 -4.82
CA ASP A 67 6.01 0.70 -4.11
C ASP A 67 4.97 -0.38 -3.82
N THR A 68 3.76 0.03 -3.47
CA THR A 68 2.63 -0.87 -3.25
C THR A 68 1.78 -1.10 -4.49
N GLY A 69 1.88 -0.21 -5.49
CA GLY A 69 1.07 -0.25 -6.71
C GLY A 69 -0.36 0.27 -6.50
N ILE A 70 -0.59 1.05 -5.46
CA ILE A 70 -1.91 1.57 -5.08
C ILE A 70 -2.10 2.98 -5.62
N ALA A 71 -3.30 3.26 -6.14
CA ALA A 71 -3.75 4.60 -6.45
C ALA A 71 -5.17 4.86 -5.93
N ILE A 72 -5.44 6.11 -5.65
CA ILE A 72 -6.77 6.63 -5.33
C ILE A 72 -7.21 7.55 -6.46
N VAL A 73 -8.38 7.28 -6.99
CA VAL A 73 -9.06 8.18 -7.93
C VAL A 73 -10.39 8.62 -7.34
N SER A 74 -10.84 9.83 -7.69
CA SER A 74 -12.14 10.34 -7.28
C SER A 74 -13.08 10.53 -8.47
N VAL A 75 -14.38 10.43 -8.20
CA VAL A 75 -15.46 10.68 -9.14
C VAL A 75 -16.53 11.48 -8.45
N LYS A 76 -16.95 12.61 -9.06
CA LYS A 76 -18.03 13.45 -8.54
C LYS A 76 -19.36 12.72 -8.58
N GLU A 77 -20.05 12.66 -7.45
CA GLU A 77 -21.38 12.03 -7.36
C GLU A 77 -22.37 12.60 -8.37
N SER A 78 -22.28 13.92 -8.66
CA SER A 78 -23.17 14.61 -9.60
C SER A 78 -23.08 14.09 -11.03
N GLN A 79 -21.96 13.48 -11.45
CA GLN A 79 -21.76 12.90 -12.77
C GLN A 79 -22.46 11.53 -12.92
N ILE A 80 -22.82 10.89 -11.81
CA ILE A 80 -23.44 9.57 -11.83
C ILE A 80 -24.97 9.71 -11.76
N PRO A 81 -25.74 9.10 -12.66
CA PRO A 81 -27.20 9.11 -12.61
C PRO A 81 -27.74 8.59 -11.28
N SER A 82 -28.75 9.25 -10.73
CA SER A 82 -29.32 8.92 -9.40
C SER A 82 -29.73 7.45 -9.26
N LYS A 83 -30.23 6.84 -10.35
CA LYS A 83 -30.61 5.42 -10.38
C LYS A 83 -29.41 4.50 -10.17
N GLU A 84 -28.24 4.87 -10.65
CA GLU A 84 -27.04 4.05 -10.51
C GLU A 84 -26.33 4.29 -9.18
N ARG A 85 -26.40 5.53 -8.66
CA ARG A 85 -25.84 5.86 -7.32
C ARG A 85 -26.38 4.96 -6.22
N SER A 86 -27.67 4.62 -6.26
CA SER A 86 -28.31 3.76 -5.27
C SER A 86 -27.78 2.31 -5.23
N SER A 87 -27.07 1.90 -6.28
CA SER A 87 -26.46 0.56 -6.37
C SER A 87 -24.97 0.55 -6.00
N ILE A 88 -24.35 1.72 -5.79
CA ILE A 88 -22.95 1.80 -5.37
C ILE A 88 -22.86 1.45 -3.88
N VAL A 89 -22.06 0.46 -3.57
CA VAL A 89 -21.78 0.01 -2.21
C VAL A 89 -20.32 0.28 -1.88
N THR A 90 -20.08 0.89 -0.73
CA THR A 90 -18.74 1.11 -0.20
C THR A 90 -18.20 -0.17 0.42
N ALA A 91 -17.03 -0.59 0.01
CA ALA A 91 -16.35 -1.75 0.57
C ALA A 91 -15.79 -1.43 1.96
N GLN A 92 -15.90 -2.39 2.87
CA GLN A 92 -15.33 -2.30 4.21
C GLN A 92 -13.92 -2.88 4.23
N LEU A 93 -12.93 -2.10 4.69
CA LEU A 93 -11.56 -2.56 4.91
C LEU A 93 -11.46 -3.22 6.30
N ASP A 94 -11.28 -4.53 6.34
CA ASP A 94 -11.25 -5.32 7.59
C ASP A 94 -9.84 -5.40 8.20
N ASN A 95 -9.64 -6.31 9.12
CA ASN A 95 -8.35 -6.62 9.75
C ASN A 95 -7.72 -7.84 9.08
N SER A 96 -6.68 -7.62 8.24
CA SER A 96 -5.98 -8.72 7.56
C SER A 96 -5.19 -9.61 8.53
N TYR A 97 -4.76 -9.09 9.67
CA TYR A 97 -4.04 -9.89 10.68
C TYR A 97 -4.88 -11.00 11.33
N SER A 98 -6.21 -10.98 11.12
CA SER A 98 -7.08 -12.06 11.57
C SER A 98 -7.15 -13.23 10.60
N ILE A 99 -6.63 -13.09 9.39
CA ILE A 99 -6.60 -14.14 8.37
C ILE A 99 -5.56 -15.19 8.74
N GLN A 100 -5.94 -16.45 8.53
CA GLN A 100 -5.07 -17.60 8.83
C GLN A 100 -4.95 -18.51 7.62
N GLN A 101 -3.86 -19.29 7.60
CA GLN A 101 -3.70 -20.35 6.59
C GLN A 101 -4.86 -21.35 6.71
N GLY A 102 -5.48 -21.68 5.59
CA GLY A 102 -6.66 -22.52 5.49
C GLY A 102 -8.00 -21.77 5.45
N ASP A 103 -8.01 -20.44 5.71
CA ASP A 103 -9.22 -19.65 5.59
C ASP A 103 -9.71 -19.61 4.14
N ILE A 104 -11.04 -19.63 3.96
CA ILE A 104 -11.67 -19.44 2.65
C ILE A 104 -11.76 -17.95 2.37
N VAL A 105 -11.35 -17.57 1.17
CA VAL A 105 -11.33 -16.18 0.70
C VAL A 105 -11.90 -16.10 -0.72
N VAL A 106 -12.41 -14.91 -1.08
CA VAL A 106 -12.94 -14.61 -2.40
C VAL A 106 -12.05 -13.54 -3.05
N ALA A 107 -11.57 -13.80 -4.24
CA ALA A 107 -10.87 -12.82 -5.06
C ALA A 107 -11.82 -12.24 -6.10
N ALA A 108 -11.81 -10.92 -6.26
CA ALA A 108 -12.59 -10.23 -7.28
C ALA A 108 -11.75 -9.15 -7.95
N GLY A 109 -11.79 -9.10 -9.28
CA GLY A 109 -11.00 -8.14 -10.02
C GLY A 109 -10.79 -8.49 -11.48
N ARG A 110 -9.63 -8.13 -12.00
CA ARG A 110 -9.09 -8.66 -13.23
C ARG A 110 -8.24 -9.88 -12.90
N LEU A 111 -8.81 -11.05 -13.08
CA LEU A 111 -8.16 -12.33 -12.80
C LEU A 111 -8.10 -13.14 -14.09
N TYR A 112 -7.00 -13.89 -14.28
CA TYR A 112 -6.78 -14.70 -15.48
C TYR A 112 -6.83 -13.88 -16.78
N GLY A 113 -6.39 -12.61 -16.70
CA GLY A 113 -6.48 -11.66 -17.81
C GLY A 113 -7.88 -11.16 -18.16
N GLN A 114 -8.91 -11.50 -17.38
CA GLN A 114 -10.31 -11.14 -17.61
C GLN A 114 -10.83 -10.19 -16.55
N ASN A 115 -11.43 -9.07 -16.96
CA ASN A 115 -12.04 -8.12 -16.04
C ASN A 115 -13.33 -8.68 -15.42
N LYS A 116 -13.68 -8.19 -14.21
CA LYS A 116 -14.91 -8.57 -13.48
C LYS A 116 -15.02 -10.07 -13.18
N THR A 117 -13.88 -10.70 -13.00
CA THR A 117 -13.80 -12.09 -12.58
C THR A 117 -13.91 -12.18 -11.06
N VAL A 118 -14.64 -13.17 -10.60
CA VAL A 118 -14.73 -13.56 -9.19
C VAL A 118 -14.37 -15.03 -9.09
N ASP A 119 -13.47 -15.35 -8.16
CA ASP A 119 -13.08 -16.70 -7.85
C ASP A 119 -12.89 -16.86 -6.34
N TYR A 120 -12.84 -18.08 -5.86
CA TYR A 120 -12.64 -18.37 -4.44
C TYR A 120 -11.57 -19.44 -4.23
N GLY A 121 -10.90 -19.35 -3.11
CA GLY A 121 -9.85 -20.31 -2.76
C GLY A 121 -9.55 -20.25 -1.27
N MET A 122 -8.49 -20.96 -0.89
CA MET A 122 -8.00 -20.96 0.49
C MET A 122 -6.70 -20.15 0.56
N VAL A 123 -6.46 -19.53 1.72
CA VAL A 123 -5.16 -19.00 2.08
C VAL A 123 -4.15 -20.14 2.17
N SER A 124 -3.18 -20.16 1.28
CA SER A 124 -2.15 -21.20 1.21
C SER A 124 -0.95 -20.89 2.10
N GLY A 125 -0.74 -19.62 2.46
CA GLY A 125 0.35 -19.20 3.34
C GLY A 125 0.32 -17.72 3.61
N ILE A 126 0.99 -17.34 4.70
CA ILE A 126 1.20 -15.95 5.11
C ILE A 126 2.69 -15.75 5.28
N SER A 127 3.22 -14.67 4.72
CA SER A 127 4.62 -14.29 4.81
C SER A 127 4.75 -12.78 4.93
N THR A 128 5.95 -12.28 5.15
CA THR A 128 6.23 -10.85 5.28
C THR A 128 7.16 -10.39 4.17
N LYS A 129 6.87 -9.23 3.59
CA LYS A 129 7.73 -8.53 2.63
C LYS A 129 8.21 -7.23 3.25
N SER A 130 9.53 -7.05 3.34
CA SER A 130 10.11 -5.77 3.74
C SER A 130 9.89 -4.74 2.64
N GLY A 131 9.39 -3.57 3.02
CA GLY A 131 9.29 -2.36 2.21
C GLY A 131 10.21 -1.26 2.76
N VAL A 132 10.13 -0.08 2.15
CA VAL A 132 10.74 1.13 2.71
C VAL A 132 9.82 1.64 3.80
N ASP A 133 10.38 1.87 4.99
CA ASP A 133 9.69 2.36 6.20
C ASP A 133 8.51 1.51 6.67
N ASN A 134 8.30 0.36 6.07
CA ASN A 134 7.20 -0.54 6.40
C ASN A 134 7.55 -2.01 6.13
N SER A 135 6.68 -2.87 6.55
CA SER A 135 6.71 -4.31 6.26
C SER A 135 5.28 -4.75 6.03
N TYR A 136 5.05 -5.48 4.95
CA TYR A 136 3.74 -5.85 4.48
C TYR A 136 3.50 -7.33 4.68
N GLU A 137 2.34 -7.68 5.22
CA GLU A 137 1.86 -9.05 5.21
C GLU A 137 1.48 -9.45 3.78
N ILE A 138 2.00 -10.58 3.33
CA ILE A 138 1.64 -11.19 2.05
C ILE A 138 0.74 -12.37 2.32
N ILE A 139 -0.50 -12.28 1.87
CA ILE A 139 -1.46 -13.37 1.91
C ILE A 139 -1.41 -14.07 0.55
N SER A 140 -0.87 -15.28 0.54
CA SER A 140 -0.85 -16.15 -0.64
C SER A 140 -2.08 -17.05 -0.66
N THR A 141 -2.67 -17.23 -1.82
CA THR A 141 -3.86 -18.07 -2.00
C THR A 141 -3.55 -19.32 -2.84
N GLY A 142 -4.47 -20.26 -2.85
CA GLY A 142 -4.45 -21.40 -3.78
C GLY A 142 -4.93 -21.04 -5.20
N LEU A 143 -5.31 -19.79 -5.44
CA LEU A 143 -5.76 -19.34 -6.76
C LEU A 143 -4.56 -19.16 -7.69
N ALA A 144 -4.72 -19.52 -8.95
CA ALA A 144 -3.73 -19.22 -9.97
C ALA A 144 -3.67 -17.69 -10.19
N GLY A 145 -2.50 -17.20 -10.55
CA GLY A 145 -2.28 -15.81 -10.93
C GLY A 145 -1.49 -15.74 -12.22
N ILE A 146 -1.74 -14.72 -13.01
CA ILE A 146 -0.94 -14.40 -14.20
C ILE A 146 -0.45 -12.96 -14.12
N GLU A 147 0.53 -12.63 -14.94
CA GLU A 147 1.04 -11.27 -15.04
C GLU A 147 -0.09 -10.31 -15.48
N GLY A 148 -0.18 -9.17 -14.79
CA GLY A 148 -1.20 -8.16 -15.04
C GLY A 148 -2.54 -8.41 -14.35
N ASP A 149 -2.68 -9.50 -13.58
CA ASP A 149 -3.84 -9.67 -12.71
C ASP A 149 -3.82 -8.60 -11.61
N TYR A 150 -4.99 -8.01 -11.35
CA TYR A 150 -5.19 -7.04 -10.30
C TYR A 150 -6.58 -7.20 -9.70
N GLY A 151 -6.67 -7.15 -8.38
CA GLY A 151 -7.94 -7.28 -7.69
C GLY A 151 -7.80 -7.23 -6.17
N TYR A 152 -8.88 -7.61 -5.53
CA TYR A 152 -9.06 -7.51 -4.10
C TYR A 152 -9.42 -8.87 -3.52
N LEU A 153 -8.92 -9.13 -2.32
CA LEU A 153 -9.24 -10.33 -1.56
C LEU A 153 -10.25 -9.98 -0.47
N PHE A 154 -11.31 -10.75 -0.39
CA PHE A 154 -12.39 -10.60 0.57
C PHE A 154 -12.46 -11.80 1.49
N ASN A 155 -12.79 -11.58 2.75
CA ASN A 155 -13.16 -12.65 3.66
C ASN A 155 -14.62 -13.08 3.42
N MET A 156 -15.06 -14.13 4.12
CA MET A 156 -16.41 -14.67 3.98
C MET A 156 -17.55 -13.74 4.52
N LYS A 157 -17.18 -12.60 5.12
CA LYS A 157 -18.14 -11.54 5.49
C LYS A 157 -18.31 -10.51 4.37
N GLY A 158 -17.56 -10.63 3.27
CA GLY A 158 -17.54 -9.67 2.17
C GLY A 158 -16.68 -8.43 2.44
N ASN A 159 -15.84 -8.45 3.46
CA ASN A 159 -14.93 -7.35 3.77
C ASN A 159 -13.57 -7.57 3.12
N VAL A 160 -12.93 -6.47 2.71
CA VAL A 160 -11.61 -6.49 2.06
C VAL A 160 -10.53 -6.81 3.07
N VAL A 161 -9.72 -7.81 2.77
CA VAL A 161 -8.56 -8.21 3.58
C VAL A 161 -7.23 -8.08 2.85
N GLY A 162 -7.25 -7.80 1.54
CA GLY A 162 -6.02 -7.60 0.79
C GLY A 162 -6.23 -7.00 -0.59
N ILE A 163 -5.13 -6.47 -1.16
CA ILE A 163 -5.05 -5.90 -2.51
C ILE A 163 -3.92 -6.61 -3.24
N SER A 164 -4.15 -7.01 -4.48
CA SER A 164 -3.13 -7.71 -5.25
C SER A 164 -1.88 -6.85 -5.42
N MET A 165 -0.75 -7.51 -5.30
CA MET A 165 0.54 -6.97 -5.69
C MET A 165 0.73 -7.14 -7.20
N LYS A 166 1.76 -6.49 -7.74
CA LYS A 166 2.27 -6.84 -9.07
C LYS A 166 2.63 -8.34 -9.09
N ASN A 167 1.78 -9.13 -9.71
CA ASN A 167 1.96 -10.56 -9.80
C ASN A 167 2.93 -10.91 -10.94
N THR A 168 4.09 -11.41 -10.56
CA THR A 168 5.04 -12.08 -11.46
C THR A 168 5.03 -13.60 -11.27
N LYS A 169 4.16 -14.11 -10.42
CA LYS A 169 4.12 -15.51 -9.97
C LYS A 169 2.85 -16.22 -10.45
N THR A 170 2.90 -17.52 -10.40
CA THR A 170 1.79 -18.42 -10.77
C THR A 170 0.66 -18.47 -9.74
N THR A 171 0.74 -17.71 -8.66
CA THR A 171 -0.25 -17.68 -7.56
C THR A 171 -0.75 -16.27 -7.34
N PHE A 172 -2.06 -16.10 -7.17
CA PHE A 172 -2.64 -14.82 -6.78
C PHE A 172 -2.31 -14.54 -5.32
N SER A 173 -1.50 -13.50 -5.08
CA SER A 173 -1.08 -13.07 -3.75
C SER A 173 -1.39 -11.58 -3.57
N VAL A 174 -1.70 -11.20 -2.34
CA VAL A 174 -2.12 -9.84 -1.99
C VAL A 174 -1.30 -9.27 -0.84
N LEU A 175 -1.17 -7.95 -0.79
CA LEU A 175 -0.75 -7.21 0.40
C LEU A 175 -1.93 -7.18 1.39
N GLY A 176 -1.68 -7.48 2.65
CA GLY A 176 -2.66 -7.38 3.71
C GLY A 176 -3.16 -5.94 3.88
N ILE A 177 -4.47 -5.76 3.92
CA ILE A 177 -5.08 -4.42 3.94
C ILE A 177 -4.72 -3.63 5.19
N SER A 178 -4.43 -4.29 6.32
CA SER A 178 -4.12 -3.62 7.59
C SER A 178 -2.83 -2.79 7.51
N ASP A 179 -1.82 -3.25 6.79
CA ASP A 179 -0.55 -2.53 6.60
C ASP A 179 -0.69 -1.32 5.66
N LEU A 180 -1.79 -1.22 4.93
CA LEU A 180 -2.02 -0.23 3.89
C LEU A 180 -2.97 0.90 4.32
N LYS A 181 -3.70 0.74 5.44
CA LYS A 181 -4.77 1.68 5.84
C LYS A 181 -4.31 3.12 6.00
N SER A 182 -3.19 3.35 6.69
CA SER A 182 -2.64 4.69 6.91
C SER A 182 -2.26 5.35 5.58
N MET A 183 -1.59 4.61 4.70
CA MET A 183 -1.22 5.10 3.37
C MET A 183 -2.47 5.38 2.50
N ILE A 184 -3.46 4.48 2.48
CA ILE A 184 -4.72 4.69 1.77
C ILE A 184 -5.42 5.96 2.26
N GLN A 185 -5.40 6.21 3.57
CA GLN A 185 -5.95 7.42 4.16
C GLN A 185 -5.23 8.67 3.67
N GLU A 186 -3.89 8.69 3.70
CA GLU A 186 -3.09 9.83 3.21
C GLU A 186 -3.34 10.09 1.73
N LEU A 187 -3.28 9.06 0.89
CA LEU A 187 -3.59 9.18 -0.53
C LEU A 187 -5.02 9.67 -0.78
N SER A 188 -6.01 9.23 0.02
CA SER A 188 -7.41 9.65 -0.10
C SER A 188 -7.63 11.12 0.28
N ASN A 189 -6.75 11.67 1.12
CA ASN A 189 -6.73 13.09 1.49
C ASN A 189 -5.96 13.96 0.46
N GLY A 190 -5.40 13.36 -0.58
CA GLY A 190 -4.56 14.05 -1.57
C GLY A 190 -3.14 14.34 -1.09
N ASN A 191 -2.71 13.71 0.00
CA ASN A 191 -1.36 13.85 0.51
C ASN A 191 -0.42 12.85 -0.18
N SER A 192 0.81 13.28 -0.48
CA SER A 192 1.88 12.35 -0.85
C SER A 192 2.39 11.65 0.41
N PRO A 193 2.53 10.31 0.38
CA PRO A 193 3.06 9.59 1.52
C PRO A 193 4.46 10.09 1.89
N VAL A 194 4.63 10.38 3.17
CA VAL A 194 5.93 10.74 3.72
C VAL A 194 6.82 9.51 3.85
N TYR A 195 8.13 9.70 3.77
CA TYR A 195 9.08 8.62 3.95
C TYR A 195 10.33 9.06 4.70
N PHE A 196 10.97 8.10 5.35
CA PHE A 196 12.23 8.25 6.06
C PHE A 196 13.38 7.57 5.33
N GLY A 197 13.14 6.40 4.74
CA GLY A 197 14.05 5.71 3.82
C GLY A 197 14.84 4.57 4.43
N ILE A 198 14.29 3.83 5.39
CA ILE A 198 14.90 2.63 5.94
C ILE A 198 14.21 1.36 5.44
N LYS A 199 14.98 0.26 5.34
CA LYS A 199 14.45 -1.10 5.35
C LYS A 199 14.88 -1.77 6.64
N GLY A 200 13.96 -2.44 7.30
CA GLY A 200 14.24 -3.01 8.61
C GLY A 200 13.47 -4.29 8.91
N GLN A 201 13.91 -4.94 9.98
CA GLN A 201 13.28 -6.14 10.53
C GLN A 201 13.05 -5.96 12.02
N ASN A 202 11.93 -6.46 12.52
CA ASN A 202 11.62 -6.43 13.94
C ASN A 202 12.54 -7.38 14.72
N VAL A 203 13.27 -6.86 15.70
CA VAL A 203 13.99 -7.69 16.69
C VAL A 203 13.00 -8.09 17.76
N THR A 204 12.48 -9.31 17.66
CA THR A 204 11.56 -9.86 18.67
C THR A 204 12.28 -10.16 19.98
N GLY A 205 11.53 -10.28 21.09
CA GLY A 205 12.11 -10.66 22.39
C GLY A 205 12.90 -11.97 22.36
N THR A 206 12.46 -12.94 21.55
CA THR A 206 13.17 -14.21 21.35
C THR A 206 14.50 -13.98 20.63
N MET A 207 14.53 -13.15 19.59
CA MET A 207 15.77 -12.79 18.87
C MET A 207 16.70 -11.99 19.77
N ALA A 208 16.17 -11.03 20.53
CA ALA A 208 16.91 -10.23 21.49
C ALA A 208 17.66 -11.12 22.49
N THR A 209 16.96 -12.07 23.12
CA THR A 209 17.55 -13.02 24.08
C THR A 209 18.58 -13.94 23.42
N ARG A 210 18.30 -14.45 22.22
CA ARG A 210 19.16 -15.43 21.54
C ARG A 210 20.46 -14.82 21.03
N TYR A 211 20.42 -13.58 20.54
CA TYR A 211 21.55 -12.93 19.87
C TYR A 211 22.13 -11.76 20.65
N GLY A 212 21.62 -11.45 21.84
CA GLY A 212 22.06 -10.29 22.62
C GLY A 212 21.75 -8.94 22.00
N LEU A 213 20.67 -8.87 21.20
CA LEU A 213 20.28 -7.66 20.49
C LEU A 213 19.29 -6.83 21.34
N PRO A 214 19.35 -5.49 21.28
CA PRO A 214 18.25 -4.66 21.75
C PRO A 214 16.94 -4.96 20.98
N VAL A 215 15.80 -4.90 21.69
CA VAL A 215 14.49 -4.97 21.03
C VAL A 215 14.27 -3.66 20.26
N GLY A 216 13.76 -3.74 19.04
CA GLY A 216 13.54 -2.60 18.17
C GLY A 216 13.53 -2.99 16.69
N ILE A 217 13.82 -2.04 15.82
CA ILE A 217 13.87 -2.22 14.38
C ILE A 217 15.33 -2.28 13.93
N TYR A 218 15.81 -3.47 13.59
CA TYR A 218 17.14 -3.65 13.00
C TYR A 218 17.15 -3.13 11.57
N VAL A 219 17.90 -2.07 11.30
CA VAL A 219 18.07 -1.47 9.97
C VAL A 219 18.93 -2.40 9.12
N THR A 220 18.33 -2.91 8.04
CA THR A 220 19.02 -3.82 7.10
C THR A 220 19.58 -3.08 5.89
N ASP A 221 18.92 -1.99 5.49
CA ASP A 221 19.30 -1.19 4.32
C ASP A 221 18.75 0.25 4.45
N ILE A 222 19.31 1.18 3.69
CA ILE A 222 18.92 2.60 3.67
C ILE A 222 18.86 3.07 2.23
N GLU A 223 17.79 3.75 1.86
CA GLU A 223 17.66 4.41 0.57
C GLU A 223 18.67 5.57 0.48
N LEU A 224 19.40 5.65 -0.64
CA LEU A 224 20.29 6.77 -0.90
C LEU A 224 19.51 8.08 -1.01
N ASP A 225 20.11 9.16 -0.56
CA ASP A 225 19.52 10.52 -0.57
C ASP A 225 18.24 10.66 0.28
N SER A 226 17.94 9.67 1.13
CA SER A 226 16.80 9.69 2.04
C SER A 226 17.06 10.52 3.30
N PRO A 227 15.99 10.92 4.05
CA PRO A 227 16.12 11.50 5.39
C PRO A 227 16.96 10.68 6.36
N ALA A 228 16.82 9.34 6.35
CA ALA A 228 17.63 8.44 7.18
C ALA A 228 19.12 8.49 6.82
N TYR A 229 19.43 8.49 5.52
CA TYR A 229 20.78 8.61 5.03
C TYR A 229 21.41 9.95 5.45
N ALA A 230 20.68 11.06 5.24
CA ALA A 230 21.11 12.40 5.62
C ALA A 230 21.32 12.57 7.12
N ALA A 231 20.51 11.89 7.94
CA ALA A 231 20.64 11.88 9.40
C ALA A 231 21.82 11.04 9.92
N GLY A 232 22.43 10.19 9.07
CA GLY A 232 23.55 9.34 9.44
C GLY A 232 23.17 8.01 10.09
N ILE A 233 21.92 7.56 9.89
CA ILE A 233 21.51 6.19 10.19
C ILE A 233 22.33 5.23 9.33
N GLN A 234 22.62 4.05 9.85
CA GLN A 234 23.43 3.04 9.16
C GLN A 234 22.81 1.64 9.28
N PRO A 235 23.02 0.76 8.30
CA PRO A 235 22.70 -0.65 8.46
C PRO A 235 23.38 -1.21 9.72
N GLY A 236 22.64 -1.96 10.51
CA GLY A 236 23.08 -2.44 11.83
C GLY A 236 22.62 -1.60 13.01
N ASP A 237 22.11 -0.39 12.80
CA ASP A 237 21.42 0.37 13.85
C ASP A 237 20.12 -0.33 14.25
N ILE A 238 19.74 -0.20 15.52
CA ILE A 238 18.45 -0.69 16.02
C ILE A 238 17.63 0.50 16.48
N ILE A 239 16.63 0.90 15.68
CA ILE A 239 15.74 2.01 16.00
C ILE A 239 14.82 1.57 17.13
N THR A 240 14.68 2.43 18.14
CA THR A 240 13.89 2.19 19.35
C THR A 240 12.82 3.25 19.60
N GLY A 241 12.88 4.39 18.91
CA GLY A 241 11.90 5.46 19.11
C GLY A 241 11.91 6.55 18.04
N ILE A 242 10.80 7.27 17.97
CA ILE A 242 10.57 8.46 17.16
C ILE A 242 9.88 9.53 18.01
N ASP A 243 10.43 10.74 18.06
CA ASP A 243 9.93 11.90 18.85
C ASP A 243 9.57 11.55 20.30
N GLY A 244 10.46 10.79 20.97
CA GLY A 244 10.27 10.35 22.34
C GLY A 244 9.26 9.22 22.54
N ASN A 245 8.58 8.78 21.46
CA ASN A 245 7.68 7.62 21.50
C ASN A 245 8.47 6.36 21.19
N MET A 246 8.34 5.35 22.05
CA MET A 246 8.95 4.05 21.82
C MET A 246 8.30 3.37 20.61
N VAL A 247 9.11 2.90 19.66
CA VAL A 247 8.68 2.07 18.53
C VAL A 247 9.54 0.83 18.47
N LEU A 248 8.91 -0.34 18.60
CA LEU A 248 9.59 -1.63 18.66
C LEU A 248 9.34 -2.49 17.40
N THR A 249 8.49 -2.01 16.50
CA THR A 249 8.17 -2.68 15.24
C THR A 249 8.16 -1.67 14.10
N ILE A 250 8.49 -2.16 12.89
CA ILE A 250 8.49 -1.32 11.69
C ILE A 250 7.07 -0.79 11.38
N GLN A 251 6.02 -1.55 11.75
CA GLN A 251 4.64 -1.11 11.60
C GLN A 251 4.32 0.08 12.52
N ALA A 252 4.71 0.00 13.82
CA ALA A 252 4.52 1.10 14.74
C ALA A 252 5.34 2.34 14.33
N PHE A 253 6.53 2.14 13.74
CA PHE A 253 7.33 3.22 13.16
C PHE A 253 6.61 3.87 11.98
N SER A 254 6.12 3.07 11.03
CA SER A 254 5.37 3.52 9.86
C SER A 254 4.12 4.33 10.26
N GLU A 255 3.34 3.83 11.23
CA GLU A 255 2.16 4.55 11.75
C GLU A 255 2.52 5.92 12.33
N LYS A 256 3.65 6.03 13.04
CA LYS A 256 4.14 7.30 13.56
C LYS A 256 4.66 8.21 12.45
N LEU A 257 5.35 7.64 11.47
CA LEU A 257 5.85 8.38 10.32
C LEU A 257 4.71 9.02 9.51
N TYR A 258 3.62 8.30 9.25
CA TYR A 258 2.43 8.83 8.56
C TYR A 258 1.68 9.91 9.35
N GLN A 259 1.96 10.11 10.64
CA GLN A 259 1.45 11.25 11.41
C GLN A 259 2.30 12.51 11.27
N CYS A 260 3.47 12.43 10.62
CA CYS A 260 4.36 13.55 10.38
C CYS A 260 4.01 14.27 9.08
N GLU A 261 4.35 15.56 9.02
CA GLU A 261 4.21 16.35 7.81
C GLU A 261 5.53 16.39 7.01
N SER A 262 5.44 16.58 5.71
CA SER A 262 6.62 16.81 4.88
C SER A 262 7.37 18.07 5.35
N GLY A 263 8.69 17.97 5.49
CA GLY A 263 9.52 19.04 6.04
C GLY A 263 9.58 19.07 7.56
N GLN A 264 8.78 18.26 8.26
CA GLN A 264 8.84 18.18 9.73
C GLN A 264 10.18 17.63 10.18
N GLN A 265 10.78 18.25 11.19
CA GLN A 265 11.95 17.72 11.88
C GLN A 265 11.52 16.71 12.94
N ILE A 266 12.10 15.53 12.91
CA ILE A 266 11.86 14.45 13.86
C ILE A 266 13.17 14.02 14.54
N SER A 267 13.04 13.43 15.73
CA SER A 267 14.14 12.83 16.48
C SER A 267 14.00 11.31 16.52
N ILE A 268 15.00 10.60 16.04
CA ILE A 268 15.06 9.13 16.03
C ILE A 268 16.02 8.67 17.13
N THR A 269 15.54 7.85 18.04
CA THR A 269 16.40 7.16 18.99
C THR A 269 16.74 5.77 18.48
N ALA A 270 18.01 5.41 18.56
CA ALA A 270 18.49 4.11 18.11
C ALA A 270 19.63 3.62 18.99
N LYS A 271 20.00 2.36 18.82
CA LYS A 271 21.18 1.75 19.43
C LYS A 271 22.13 1.29 18.35
N ARG A 272 23.40 1.73 18.42
CA ARG A 272 24.47 1.34 17.50
C ARG A 272 25.51 0.50 18.22
N PHE A 273 25.91 -0.61 17.63
CA PHE A 273 26.98 -1.47 18.18
C PHE A 273 28.35 -0.79 18.05
N GLY A 274 28.99 -0.55 19.17
CA GLY A 274 30.30 0.16 19.23
C GLY A 274 31.52 -0.78 19.42
N GLY A 275 31.39 -2.04 19.00
CA GLY A 275 32.45 -3.06 19.13
C GLY A 275 32.26 -3.99 20.33
N ASP A 276 31.94 -3.46 21.51
CA ASP A 276 31.76 -4.24 22.72
C ASP A 276 30.30 -4.21 23.23
N GLU A 277 29.61 -3.11 23.01
CA GLU A 277 28.26 -2.88 23.52
C GLU A 277 27.41 -2.01 22.58
N TYR A 278 26.10 -2.05 22.77
CA TYR A 278 25.17 -1.14 22.11
C TYR A 278 25.11 0.21 22.85
N LYS A 279 25.36 1.30 22.14
CA LYS A 279 25.29 2.67 22.64
C LYS A 279 24.07 3.40 22.14
N ASP A 280 23.46 4.19 23.03
CA ASP A 280 22.33 5.02 22.66
C ASP A 280 22.78 6.15 21.71
N MET A 281 22.04 6.30 20.64
CA MET A 281 22.22 7.31 19.60
C MET A 281 20.94 8.09 19.41
N THR A 282 21.08 9.36 19.08
CA THR A 282 19.95 10.21 18.66
C THR A 282 20.29 10.87 17.33
N PHE A 283 19.39 10.78 16.38
CA PHE A 283 19.51 11.34 15.05
C PHE A 283 18.36 12.31 14.80
N ASN A 284 18.67 13.48 14.22
CA ASN A 284 17.66 14.42 13.77
C ASN A 284 17.53 14.32 12.25
N ALA A 285 16.32 14.19 11.78
CA ALA A 285 16.01 14.09 10.37
C ALA A 285 14.88 15.04 9.98
N VAL A 286 14.85 15.44 8.71
CA VAL A 286 13.75 16.18 8.12
C VAL A 286 12.99 15.24 7.20
N ILE A 287 11.71 15.03 7.46
CA ILE A 287 10.86 14.12 6.69
C ILE A 287 10.68 14.63 5.26
N ALA A 288 10.74 13.72 4.31
CA ALA A 288 10.49 13.99 2.89
C ALA A 288 9.22 13.29 2.39
N VAL A 289 8.76 13.69 1.22
CA VAL A 289 7.80 12.94 0.40
C VAL A 289 8.56 12.23 -0.72
N LYS A 290 8.03 11.11 -1.16
CA LYS A 290 8.63 10.27 -2.21
C LYS A 290 8.14 10.68 -3.60
#